data_a5ad715d35b1870e161cef5e6c0a77c9
#
_entry.id   a5ad715d35b1870e161cef5e6c0a77c9
#
_cell.length_a   1.000
_cell.length_b   1.000
_cell.length_c   1.000
_cell.angle_alpha   90.00
_cell.angle_beta   90.00
_cell.angle_gamma   90.00
#
_symmetry.space_group_name_H-M   'P 1'
#
loop_
_entity.id
_entity.type
_entity.pdbx_description
1 polymer ?
#
loop_
_entity_poly.entity_id
_entity_poly.type
_entity_poly.pdbx_seq_one_letter_code
_entity_poly.pdbx_strand_id
1 'polypeptide(L)'
;MEHIISLLTQYKYLILFPLAIVEGPIIAVIAGFLCTNGFLNPLLVFPIIVLGDAIGDSLIYSLGRWGLPHFLRKIGHRMGLTPERVDRARVYFDANPEKTISLSKITLGIGVAGIYIAGNAKIPYPKFIGICFVTSMVQYFVYLGIGLTFGHAYLLINHYLNYIASFFIVTALVILLFISIKSMLKKL
;
A
#
# COMPACT_ATOMS: atom_id res chain seq x y z
N MET A 1 -32.06 3.02 6.29
CA MET A 1 -30.97 3.56 5.48
C MET A 1 -30.16 4.62 6.22
N GLU A 2 -30.79 5.52 6.97
CA GLU A 2 -30.08 6.57 7.74
C GLU A 2 -29.08 6.03 8.76
N HIS A 3 -29.40 4.92 9.44
CA HIS A 3 -28.52 4.28 10.41
C HIS A 3 -27.22 3.74 9.79
N ILE A 4 -27.30 3.22 8.55
CA ILE A 4 -26.13 2.73 7.81
C ILE A 4 -25.27 3.91 7.35
N ILE A 5 -25.89 4.99 6.88
CA ILE A 5 -25.18 6.21 6.45
C ILE A 5 -24.51 6.86 7.65
N SER A 6 -25.15 6.93 8.82
CA SER A 6 -24.53 7.48 10.04
C SER A 6 -23.35 6.64 10.52
N LEU A 7 -23.46 5.30 10.50
CA LEU A 7 -22.37 4.39 10.82
C LEU A 7 -21.19 4.54 9.85
N LEU A 8 -21.45 4.59 8.55
CA LEU A 8 -20.39 4.82 7.55
C LEU A 8 -19.72 6.19 7.73
N THR A 9 -20.49 7.22 8.09
CA THR A 9 -19.94 8.56 8.35
C THR A 9 -19.13 8.60 9.63
N GLN A 10 -19.51 7.85 10.65
CA GLN A 10 -18.83 7.79 11.93
C GLN A 10 -17.54 6.95 11.88
N TYR A 11 -17.57 5.83 11.13
CA TYR A 11 -16.44 4.89 11.07
C TYR A 11 -15.54 5.06 9.83
N LYS A 12 -15.79 6.07 8.99
CA LYS A 12 -15.03 6.31 7.76
C LYS A 12 -13.49 6.36 7.97
N TYR A 13 -13.04 6.99 9.03
CA TYR A 13 -11.62 7.06 9.35
C TYR A 13 -11.07 5.76 9.96
N LEU A 14 -11.90 5.02 10.69
CA LEU A 14 -11.55 3.72 11.23
C LEU A 14 -11.35 2.67 10.11
N ILE A 15 -12.13 2.76 9.03
CA ILE A 15 -11.98 1.91 7.84
C ILE A 15 -10.80 2.38 6.99
N LEU A 16 -10.59 3.68 6.89
CA LEU A 16 -9.48 4.25 6.11
C LEU A 16 -8.12 3.78 6.62
N PHE A 17 -7.96 3.68 7.93
CA PHE A 17 -6.68 3.32 8.56
C PHE A 17 -6.17 1.93 8.17
N PRO A 18 -6.90 0.81 8.33
CA PRO A 18 -6.44 -0.50 7.88
C PRO A 18 -6.26 -0.59 6.37
N LEU A 19 -7.07 0.11 5.59
CA LEU A 19 -6.89 0.18 4.14
C LEU A 19 -5.56 0.87 3.77
N ALA A 20 -5.19 1.94 4.49
CA ALA A 20 -3.93 2.63 4.28
C ALA A 20 -2.70 1.78 4.64
N ILE A 21 -2.83 0.83 5.59
CA ILE A 21 -1.76 -0.14 5.91
C ILE A 21 -1.48 -1.08 4.73
N VAL A 22 -2.53 -1.47 3.98
CA VAL A 22 -2.43 -2.46 2.90
C VAL A 22 -2.07 -1.80 1.56
N GLU A 23 -2.74 -0.69 1.22
CA GLU A 23 -2.66 -0.05 -0.10
C GLU A 23 -2.68 1.49 0.02
N GLY A 24 -1.62 2.03 0.64
CA GLY A 24 -1.52 3.46 0.92
C GLY A 24 -1.69 4.39 -0.31
N PRO A 25 -0.95 4.20 -1.42
CA PRO A 25 -0.99 5.09 -2.58
C PRO A 25 -2.38 5.21 -3.23
N ILE A 26 -3.04 4.07 -3.47
CA ILE A 26 -4.38 4.06 -4.09
C ILE A 26 -5.40 4.69 -3.14
N ILE A 27 -5.33 4.34 -1.86
CA ILE A 27 -6.23 4.89 -0.84
C ILE A 27 -6.04 6.39 -0.68
N ALA A 28 -4.82 6.92 -0.81
CA ALA A 28 -4.57 8.35 -0.74
C ALA A 28 -5.28 9.13 -1.87
N VAL A 29 -5.23 8.62 -3.10
CA VAL A 29 -5.92 9.24 -4.24
C VAL A 29 -7.43 9.18 -4.06
N ILE A 30 -7.97 8.01 -3.65
CA ILE A 30 -9.41 7.84 -3.39
C ILE A 30 -9.86 8.75 -2.25
N ALA A 31 -9.09 8.82 -1.17
CA ALA A 31 -9.42 9.68 -0.03
C ALA A 31 -9.38 11.17 -0.40
N GLY A 32 -8.41 11.59 -1.22
CA GLY A 32 -8.36 12.95 -1.77
C GLY A 32 -9.60 13.28 -2.58
N PHE A 33 -10.03 12.35 -3.43
CA PHE A 33 -11.28 12.46 -4.16
C PHE A 33 -12.51 12.60 -3.23
N LEU A 34 -12.59 11.78 -2.19
CA LEU A 34 -13.68 11.85 -1.20
C LEU A 34 -13.65 13.15 -0.39
N CYS A 35 -12.46 13.73 -0.17
CA CYS A 35 -12.31 15.04 0.47
C CYS A 35 -12.93 16.16 -0.38
N THR A 36 -12.76 16.13 -1.69
CA THR A 36 -13.33 17.15 -2.60
C THR A 36 -14.86 17.13 -2.56
N ASN A 37 -15.46 15.97 -2.36
CA ASN A 37 -16.92 15.82 -2.25
C ASN A 37 -17.44 16.06 -0.82
N GLY A 38 -16.62 16.53 0.11
CA GLY A 38 -17.00 16.82 1.50
C GLY A 38 -17.22 15.60 2.38
N PHE A 39 -16.96 14.38 1.87
CA PHE A 39 -17.11 13.15 2.66
C PHE A 39 -16.00 12.98 3.71
N LEU A 40 -14.79 13.44 3.42
CA LEU A 40 -13.63 13.34 4.29
C LEU A 40 -12.98 14.71 4.48
N ASN A 41 -12.27 14.87 5.61
CA ASN A 41 -11.45 16.07 5.86
C ASN A 41 -9.99 15.77 5.55
N PRO A 42 -9.34 16.51 4.62
CA PRO A 42 -7.95 16.24 4.22
C PRO A 42 -6.95 16.37 5.37
N LEU A 43 -7.21 17.26 6.36
CA LEU A 43 -6.36 17.43 7.53
C LEU A 43 -6.35 16.20 8.45
N LEU A 44 -7.42 15.40 8.46
CA LEU A 44 -7.50 14.15 9.22
C LEU A 44 -7.02 12.97 8.38
N VAL A 45 -7.35 12.96 7.09
CA VAL A 45 -6.96 11.89 6.16
C VAL A 45 -5.45 11.77 6.03
N PHE A 46 -4.75 12.90 5.86
CA PHE A 46 -3.31 12.92 5.63
C PHE A 46 -2.52 12.19 6.74
N PRO A 47 -2.65 12.55 8.04
CA PRO A 47 -1.94 11.85 9.09
C PRO A 47 -2.36 10.38 9.23
N ILE A 48 -3.64 10.05 9.01
CA ILE A 48 -4.12 8.66 9.08
C ILE A 48 -3.43 7.79 8.02
N ILE A 49 -3.30 8.27 6.79
CA ILE A 49 -2.65 7.53 5.70
C ILE A 49 -1.16 7.39 5.97
N VAL A 50 -0.48 8.47 6.37
CA VAL A 50 0.96 8.44 6.67
C VAL A 50 1.28 7.47 7.82
N LEU A 51 0.46 7.46 8.87
CA LEU A 51 0.62 6.54 10.00
C LEU A 51 0.30 5.09 9.62
N GLY A 52 -0.76 4.87 8.84
CA GLY A 52 -1.11 3.54 8.32
C GLY A 52 0.02 2.95 7.48
N ASP A 53 0.55 3.74 6.56
CA ASP A 53 1.69 3.35 5.72
C ASP A 53 2.96 3.06 6.54
N ALA A 54 3.27 3.90 7.54
CA ALA A 54 4.42 3.66 8.43
C ALA A 54 4.30 2.33 9.20
N ILE A 55 3.08 1.93 9.58
CA ILE A 55 2.81 0.61 10.17
C ILE A 55 3.01 -0.49 9.14
N GLY A 56 2.47 -0.34 7.92
CA GLY A 56 2.67 -1.28 6.82
C GLY A 56 4.15 -1.50 6.50
N ASP A 57 4.91 -0.42 6.37
CA ASP A 57 6.35 -0.44 6.16
C ASP A 57 7.09 -1.17 7.29
N SER A 58 6.69 -0.91 8.55
CA SER A 58 7.30 -1.54 9.73
C SER A 58 7.04 -3.05 9.76
N LEU A 59 5.85 -3.50 9.35
CA LEU A 59 5.53 -4.92 9.24
C LEU A 59 6.39 -5.61 8.17
N ILE A 60 6.48 -5.01 6.98
CA ILE A 60 7.28 -5.56 5.87
C ILE A 60 8.78 -5.56 6.21
N TYR A 61 9.28 -4.48 6.81
CA TYR A 61 10.65 -4.40 7.31
C TYR A 61 10.94 -5.50 8.34
N SER A 62 10.02 -5.73 9.27
CA SER A 62 10.16 -6.76 10.30
C SER A 62 10.22 -8.16 9.69
N LEU A 63 9.38 -8.43 8.68
CA LEU A 63 9.45 -9.68 7.90
C LEU A 63 10.80 -9.84 7.19
N GLY A 64 11.38 -8.74 6.69
CA GLY A 64 12.72 -8.75 6.11
C GLY A 64 13.81 -9.05 7.14
N ARG A 65 13.72 -8.43 8.33
CA ARG A 65 14.72 -8.52 9.38
C ARG A 65 14.78 -9.87 10.07
N TRP A 66 13.61 -10.47 10.33
CA TRP A 66 13.49 -11.78 11.02
C TRP A 66 13.29 -12.94 10.07
N GLY A 67 13.11 -12.67 8.78
CA GLY A 67 12.87 -13.65 7.74
C GLY A 67 11.39 -13.95 7.52
N LEU A 68 11.07 -14.38 6.30
CA LEU A 68 9.71 -14.77 5.93
C LEU A 68 9.32 -16.07 6.63
N PRO A 69 8.16 -16.13 7.30
CA PRO A 69 7.58 -17.39 7.76
C PRO A 69 7.51 -18.40 6.61
N HIS A 70 7.61 -19.68 6.93
CA HIS A 70 7.71 -20.75 5.92
C HIS A 70 6.58 -20.69 4.88
N PHE A 71 5.36 -20.37 5.30
CA PHE A 71 4.20 -20.26 4.41
C PHE A 71 4.28 -19.04 3.45
N LEU A 72 4.95 -17.95 3.84
CA LEU A 72 5.13 -16.75 3.00
C LEU A 72 6.34 -16.85 2.05
N ARG A 73 7.27 -17.78 2.27
CA ARG A 73 8.44 -18.00 1.41
C ARG A 73 8.07 -18.24 -0.04
N LYS A 74 6.99 -19.01 -0.26
CA LYS A 74 6.49 -19.31 -1.60
C LYS A 74 5.93 -18.10 -2.32
N ILE A 75 5.29 -17.19 -1.57
CA ILE A 75 4.78 -15.92 -2.09
C ILE A 75 5.94 -14.98 -2.40
N GLY A 76 6.90 -14.84 -1.48
CA GLY A 76 8.11 -14.03 -1.69
C GLY A 76 8.88 -14.46 -2.94
N HIS A 77 9.02 -15.77 -3.17
CA HIS A 77 9.68 -16.31 -4.39
C HIS A 77 8.93 -15.92 -5.68
N ARG A 78 7.58 -15.94 -5.64
CA ARG A 78 6.75 -15.48 -6.79
C ARG A 78 6.84 -13.98 -7.03
N MET A 79 7.04 -13.18 -5.98
CA MET A 79 7.27 -11.74 -6.07
C MET A 79 8.72 -11.39 -6.47
N GLY A 80 9.56 -12.40 -6.78
CA GLY A 80 10.92 -12.19 -7.22
C GLY A 80 11.93 -11.96 -6.08
N LEU A 81 11.55 -12.18 -4.82
CA LEU A 81 12.45 -12.13 -3.65
C LEU A 81 13.25 -13.42 -3.55
N THR A 82 14.09 -13.70 -4.56
CA THR A 82 15.03 -14.82 -4.50
C THR A 82 16.26 -14.42 -3.69
N PRO A 83 16.92 -15.36 -2.97
CA PRO A 83 18.10 -15.06 -2.19
C PRO A 83 19.16 -14.29 -2.98
N GLU A 84 19.44 -14.70 -4.23
CA GLU A 84 20.45 -14.08 -5.08
C GLU A 84 20.10 -12.64 -5.46
N ARG A 85 18.80 -12.33 -5.64
CA ARG A 85 18.32 -10.96 -5.96
C ARG A 85 18.37 -10.08 -4.72
N VAL A 86 18.00 -10.63 -3.55
CA VAL A 86 18.09 -9.94 -2.27
C VAL A 86 19.54 -9.58 -1.96
N ASP A 87 20.47 -10.52 -2.11
CA ASP A 87 21.90 -10.29 -1.85
C ASP A 87 22.51 -9.26 -2.81
N ARG A 88 22.15 -9.31 -4.09
CA ARG A 88 22.57 -8.29 -5.07
C ARG A 88 22.02 -6.90 -4.74
N ALA A 89 20.77 -6.82 -4.36
CA ALA A 89 20.15 -5.55 -4.00
C ALA A 89 20.74 -4.98 -2.70
N ARG A 90 21.13 -5.82 -1.75
CA ARG A 90 21.71 -5.43 -0.46
C ARG A 90 22.91 -4.51 -0.62
N VAL A 91 23.76 -4.71 -1.64
CA VAL A 91 24.92 -3.85 -1.92
C VAL A 91 24.51 -2.38 -2.10
N TYR A 92 23.36 -2.12 -2.75
CA TYR A 92 22.86 -0.75 -2.94
C TYR A 92 22.34 -0.14 -1.64
N PHE A 93 21.73 -0.96 -0.77
CA PHE A 93 21.25 -0.52 0.54
C PHE A 93 22.40 -0.23 1.49
N ASP A 94 23.51 -0.99 1.42
CA ASP A 94 24.71 -0.77 2.23
C ASP A 94 25.45 0.51 1.77
N ALA A 95 25.51 0.77 0.45
CA ALA A 95 26.18 1.95 -0.10
C ALA A 95 25.43 3.27 0.18
N ASN A 96 24.12 3.31 -0.04
CA ASN A 96 23.28 4.51 0.11
C ASN A 96 21.86 4.18 0.58
N PRO A 97 21.67 3.85 1.86
CA PRO A 97 20.38 3.39 2.39
C PRO A 97 19.26 4.42 2.17
N GLU A 98 19.54 5.70 2.34
CA GLU A 98 18.54 6.77 2.23
C GLU A 98 17.95 6.87 0.84
N LYS A 99 18.83 6.97 -0.18
CA LYS A 99 18.40 7.04 -1.57
C LYS A 99 17.69 5.75 -2.00
N THR A 100 18.22 4.60 -1.60
CA THR A 100 17.70 3.31 -2.04
C THR A 100 16.34 3.02 -1.42
N ILE A 101 16.11 3.33 -0.15
CA ILE A 101 14.82 3.18 0.52
C ILE A 101 13.78 4.12 -0.13
N SER A 102 14.12 5.42 -0.24
CA SER A 102 13.20 6.42 -0.81
C SER A 102 12.83 6.09 -2.26
N LEU A 103 13.81 5.73 -3.09
CA LEU A 103 13.59 5.38 -4.48
C LEU A 103 12.74 4.11 -4.61
N SER A 104 13.04 3.08 -3.82
CA SER A 104 12.25 1.84 -3.79
C SER A 104 10.80 2.14 -3.43
N LYS A 105 10.56 2.98 -2.42
CA LYS A 105 9.22 3.31 -1.93
C LYS A 105 8.39 4.09 -2.95
N ILE A 106 9.01 5.03 -3.68
CA ILE A 106 8.32 5.82 -4.70
C ILE A 106 8.02 4.97 -5.94
N THR A 107 8.81 3.93 -6.20
CA THR A 107 8.63 3.09 -7.39
C THR A 107 7.49 2.10 -7.17
N LEU A 108 6.40 2.27 -7.91
CA LEU A 108 5.23 1.40 -7.87
C LEU A 108 5.62 -0.06 -8.15
N GLY A 109 5.15 -0.97 -7.30
CA GLY A 109 5.37 -2.41 -7.42
C GLY A 109 6.71 -2.92 -6.85
N ILE A 110 7.71 -2.06 -6.65
CA ILE A 110 9.02 -2.45 -6.08
C ILE A 110 9.12 -2.05 -4.60
N GLY A 111 8.25 -1.16 -4.12
CA GLY A 111 8.27 -0.63 -2.76
C GLY A 111 8.33 -1.70 -1.68
N VAL A 112 7.43 -2.66 -1.73
CA VAL A 112 7.36 -3.78 -0.78
C VAL A 112 8.65 -4.59 -0.76
N ALA A 113 9.22 -4.89 -1.94
CA ALA A 113 10.47 -5.62 -2.07
C ALA A 113 11.64 -4.82 -1.49
N GLY A 114 11.71 -3.51 -1.78
CA GLY A 114 12.75 -2.63 -1.26
C GLY A 114 12.72 -2.52 0.27
N ILE A 115 11.54 -2.36 0.87
CA ILE A 115 11.35 -2.31 2.32
C ILE A 115 11.74 -3.63 2.97
N TYR A 116 11.36 -4.76 2.36
CA TYR A 116 11.77 -6.09 2.80
C TYR A 116 13.29 -6.25 2.78
N ILE A 117 13.96 -5.82 1.69
CA ILE A 117 15.43 -5.87 1.56
C ILE A 117 16.11 -4.96 2.57
N ALA A 118 15.56 -3.78 2.86
CA ALA A 118 16.06 -2.89 3.90
C ALA A 118 16.06 -3.58 5.28
N GLY A 119 15.00 -4.35 5.59
CA GLY A 119 14.94 -5.18 6.79
C GLY A 119 15.97 -6.30 6.80
N ASN A 120 16.14 -6.99 5.67
CA ASN A 120 17.12 -8.07 5.50
C ASN A 120 18.56 -7.57 5.60
N ALA A 121 18.86 -6.37 5.06
CA ALA A 121 20.13 -5.68 5.21
C ALA A 121 20.39 -5.18 6.64
N LYS A 122 19.44 -5.39 7.57
CA LYS A 122 19.54 -5.01 8.98
C LYS A 122 19.82 -3.52 9.20
N ILE A 123 19.34 -2.65 8.32
CA ILE A 123 19.42 -1.19 8.51
C ILE A 123 18.81 -0.83 9.87
N PRO A 124 19.40 0.06 10.68
CA PRO A 124 18.82 0.43 11.97
C PRO A 124 17.39 0.97 11.83
N TYR A 125 16.46 0.39 12.60
CA TYR A 125 15.03 0.71 12.51
C TYR A 125 14.70 2.21 12.63
N PRO A 126 15.31 2.98 13.57
CA PRO A 126 15.05 4.42 13.65
C PRO A 126 15.43 5.18 12.38
N LYS A 127 16.53 4.79 11.74
CA LYS A 127 16.96 5.37 10.46
C LYS A 127 15.99 5.00 9.35
N PHE A 128 15.62 3.72 9.26
CA PHE A 128 14.66 3.21 8.28
C PHE A 128 13.31 3.93 8.37
N ILE A 129 12.69 3.95 9.57
CA ILE A 129 11.35 4.55 9.73
C ILE A 129 11.36 6.06 9.49
N GLY A 130 12.44 6.75 9.86
CA GLY A 130 12.60 8.18 9.60
C GLY A 130 12.63 8.49 8.09
N ILE A 131 13.37 7.71 7.30
CA ILE A 131 13.43 7.85 5.84
C ILE A 131 12.05 7.55 5.23
N CYS A 132 11.41 6.44 5.65
CA CYS A 132 10.09 6.07 5.18
C CYS A 132 9.06 7.16 5.50
N PHE A 133 9.05 7.68 6.72
CA PHE A 133 8.12 8.70 7.16
C PHE A 133 8.23 10.00 6.33
N VAL A 134 9.46 10.51 6.13
CA VAL A 134 9.69 11.71 5.29
C VAL A 134 9.27 11.45 3.85
N THR A 135 9.64 10.29 3.30
CA THR A 135 9.26 9.92 1.92
C THR A 135 7.75 9.81 1.78
N SER A 136 7.07 9.19 2.77
CA SER A 136 5.60 9.07 2.80
C SER A 136 4.91 10.42 2.86
N MET A 137 5.41 11.36 3.68
CA MET A 137 4.82 12.70 3.75
C MET A 137 4.79 13.38 2.37
N VAL A 138 5.91 13.35 1.66
CA VAL A 138 6.00 13.95 0.31
C VAL A 138 5.10 13.19 -0.67
N GLN A 139 5.16 11.86 -0.66
CA GLN A 139 4.42 11.00 -1.56
C GLN A 139 2.91 11.15 -1.39
N TYR A 140 2.42 11.10 -0.14
CA TYR A 140 0.99 11.21 0.14
C TYR A 140 0.45 12.63 -0.01
N PHE A 141 1.28 13.65 0.19
CA PHE A 141 0.91 15.01 -0.16
C PHE A 141 0.61 15.13 -1.67
N VAL A 142 1.44 14.52 -2.52
CA VAL A 142 1.23 14.49 -3.97
C VAL A 142 -0.02 13.67 -4.32
N TYR A 143 -0.16 12.45 -3.77
CA TYR A 143 -1.30 11.57 -4.12
C TYR A 143 -2.64 12.13 -3.63
N LEU A 144 -2.67 12.71 -2.43
CA LEU A 144 -3.85 13.38 -1.92
C LEU A 144 -4.19 14.60 -2.78
N GLY A 145 -3.17 15.38 -3.19
CA GLY A 145 -3.32 16.50 -4.11
C GLY A 145 -3.89 16.08 -5.46
N ILE A 146 -3.39 14.97 -6.03
CA ILE A 146 -3.94 14.38 -7.26
C ILE A 146 -5.42 14.02 -7.03
N GLY A 147 -5.76 13.32 -5.94
CA GLY A 147 -7.14 12.98 -5.60
C GLY A 147 -8.04 14.20 -5.48
N LEU A 148 -7.58 15.27 -4.82
CA LEU A 148 -8.31 16.52 -4.68
C LEU A 148 -8.57 17.22 -6.03
N THR A 149 -7.56 17.27 -6.91
CA THR A 149 -7.70 17.93 -8.23
C THR A 149 -8.61 17.15 -9.17
N PHE A 150 -8.50 15.83 -9.17
CA PHE A 150 -9.36 14.96 -10.00
C PHE A 150 -10.76 14.75 -9.42
N GLY A 151 -10.97 15.01 -8.13
CA GLY A 151 -12.27 14.92 -7.49
C GLY A 151 -13.33 15.84 -8.13
N HIS A 152 -12.94 17.00 -8.62
CA HIS A 152 -13.82 17.88 -9.37
C HIS A 152 -14.16 17.37 -10.78
N ALA A 153 -13.27 16.59 -11.40
CA ALA A 153 -13.51 15.98 -12.71
C ALA A 153 -14.48 14.78 -12.65
N TYR A 154 -14.78 14.28 -11.45
CA TYR A 154 -15.63 13.11 -11.24
C TYR A 154 -17.05 13.26 -11.78
N LEU A 155 -17.63 14.45 -11.71
CA LEU A 155 -18.98 14.69 -12.24
C LEU A 155 -19.05 14.41 -13.75
N LEU A 156 -17.93 14.51 -14.45
CA LEU A 156 -17.80 14.20 -15.88
C LEU A 156 -17.43 12.72 -16.13
N ILE A 157 -16.83 12.03 -15.15
CA ILE A 157 -16.20 10.71 -15.33
C ILE A 157 -17.00 9.59 -14.63
N ASN A 158 -18.10 9.90 -13.94
CA ASN A 158 -18.89 8.93 -13.15
C ASN A 158 -19.25 7.64 -13.93
N HIS A 159 -19.42 7.74 -15.23
CA HIS A 159 -19.70 6.57 -16.09
C HIS A 159 -18.50 5.64 -16.24
N TYR A 160 -17.28 6.18 -16.31
CA TYR A 160 -16.04 5.39 -16.48
C TYR A 160 -15.55 4.76 -15.18
N LEU A 161 -15.76 5.41 -14.04
CA LEU A 161 -15.34 4.88 -12.74
C LEU A 161 -16.10 3.61 -12.34
N ASN A 162 -17.38 3.51 -12.69
CA ASN A 162 -18.16 2.30 -12.47
C ASN A 162 -17.61 1.12 -13.29
N TYR A 163 -17.14 1.35 -14.52
CA TYR A 163 -16.47 0.31 -15.32
C TYR A 163 -15.12 -0.10 -14.73
N ILE A 164 -14.32 0.85 -14.26
CA ILE A 164 -13.01 0.57 -13.64
C ILE A 164 -13.20 -0.18 -12.32
N ALA A 165 -14.10 0.26 -11.46
CA ALA A 165 -14.41 -0.44 -10.21
C ALA A 165 -14.93 -1.87 -10.47
N SER A 166 -15.84 -2.03 -11.43
CA SER A 166 -16.35 -3.34 -11.83
C SER A 166 -15.23 -4.24 -12.39
N PHE A 167 -14.31 -3.70 -13.17
CA PHE A 167 -13.16 -4.43 -13.70
C PHE A 167 -12.25 -4.94 -12.57
N PHE A 168 -11.94 -4.11 -11.58
CA PHE A 168 -11.13 -4.53 -10.42
C PHE A 168 -11.84 -5.58 -9.56
N ILE A 169 -13.15 -5.42 -9.32
CA ILE A 169 -13.95 -6.40 -8.57
C ILE A 169 -14.00 -7.74 -9.32
N VAL A 170 -14.27 -7.72 -10.62
CA VAL A 170 -14.30 -8.94 -11.45
C VAL A 170 -12.92 -9.61 -11.49
N THR A 171 -11.86 -8.84 -11.65
CA THR A 171 -10.49 -9.37 -11.66
C THR A 171 -10.13 -9.99 -10.30
N ALA A 172 -10.49 -9.36 -9.19
CA ALA A 172 -10.29 -9.91 -7.86
C ALA A 172 -11.10 -11.21 -7.65
N LEU A 173 -12.35 -11.23 -8.09
CA LEU A 173 -13.20 -12.44 -8.03
C LEU A 173 -12.65 -13.58 -8.88
N VAL A 174 -12.16 -13.30 -10.09
CA VAL A 174 -11.55 -14.29 -10.99
C VAL A 174 -10.28 -14.87 -10.36
N ILE A 175 -9.44 -14.04 -9.75
CA ILE A 175 -8.23 -14.48 -9.04
C ILE A 175 -8.61 -15.38 -7.85
N LEU A 176 -9.60 -14.99 -7.05
CA LEU A 176 -10.08 -15.77 -5.92
C LEU A 176 -10.68 -17.12 -6.37
N LEU A 177 -11.47 -17.12 -7.45
CA LEU A 177 -12.03 -18.34 -8.06
C LEU A 177 -10.93 -19.27 -8.57
N PHE A 178 -9.92 -18.73 -9.27
CA PHE A 178 -8.79 -19.50 -9.77
C PHE A 178 -7.96 -20.11 -8.65
N ILE A 179 -7.74 -19.38 -7.55
CA ILE A 179 -7.05 -19.88 -6.36
C ILE A 179 -7.88 -20.98 -5.69
N SER A 180 -9.21 -20.80 -5.58
CA SER A 180 -10.11 -21.80 -4.98
C SER A 180 -10.17 -23.09 -5.80
N ILE A 181 -10.32 -23.00 -7.11
CA ILE A 181 -10.35 -24.17 -8.03
C ILE A 181 -9.01 -24.92 -7.97
N LYS A 182 -7.89 -24.18 -8.00
CA LYS A 182 -6.55 -24.81 -7.89
C LYS A 182 -6.29 -25.45 -6.53
N SER A 183 -6.91 -24.94 -5.48
CA SER A 183 -6.88 -25.54 -4.14
C SER A 183 -7.72 -26.82 -4.06
N MET A 184 -8.87 -26.86 -4.72
CA MET A 184 -9.73 -28.06 -4.80
C MET A 184 -9.11 -29.17 -5.64
N LEU A 185 -8.57 -28.84 -6.80
CA LEU A 185 -7.89 -29.81 -7.69
C LEU A 185 -6.59 -30.42 -7.10
N LYS A 186 -6.08 -29.84 -6.02
CA LYS A 186 -4.90 -30.34 -5.30
C LYS A 186 -5.25 -31.29 -4.14
N LYS A 187 -6.56 -31.40 -3.82
CA LYS A 187 -7.09 -32.28 -2.77
C LYS A 187 -7.77 -33.55 -3.33
N LEU A 188 -7.90 -33.64 -4.65
CA LEU A 188 -8.25 -34.84 -5.44
C LEU A 188 -6.98 -35.51 -5.98
#